data_2c4de427cd3ce181f5b4664e4c1887fd
#
_entry.id   2c4de427cd3ce181f5b4664e4c1887fd
#
_cell.length_a   1.000
_cell.length_b   1.000
_cell.length_c   1.000
_cell.angle_alpha   90.00
_cell.angle_beta   90.00
_cell.angle_gamma   90.00
#
_symmetry.space_group_name_H-M   'P 1'
#
loop_
_entity.id
_entity.type
_entity.pdbx_description
1 polymer ?
#
loop_
_entity_poly.entity_id
_entity_poly.type
_entity_poly.pdbx_seq_one_letter_code
_entity_poly.pdbx_strand_id
1 'polypeptide(L)'
;MSVILGRLSGAFLLNCELFALTLLFALPLGLVVAFGSMSRCKVLSGAVKTFVWVIRGTPLMLQIIVIYLGPGLLGMSNPWPSGSGGRMVAAVVAFAINYACYFSEIYRGGIEAVPKGQTEAGQVLG
;
A
#
# COMPACT_ATOMS: atom_id res chain seq x y z
N MET A 1 17.93 32.85 -2.17
CA MET A 1 17.87 31.77 -3.17
C MET A 1 18.47 30.47 -2.67
N SER A 2 19.67 30.50 -2.10
CA SER A 2 20.31 29.28 -1.56
C SER A 2 19.49 28.62 -0.44
N VAL A 3 18.84 29.40 0.44
CA VAL A 3 17.99 28.89 1.51
C VAL A 3 16.78 28.15 0.96
N ILE A 4 16.17 28.70 -0.09
CA ILE A 4 15.03 28.09 -0.77
C ILE A 4 15.44 26.78 -1.42
N LEU A 5 16.57 26.77 -2.13
CA LEU A 5 17.09 25.57 -2.77
C LEU A 5 17.44 24.49 -1.75
N GLY A 6 18.00 24.87 -0.62
CA GLY A 6 18.31 23.93 0.45
C GLY A 6 17.07 23.28 1.03
N ARG A 7 16.00 24.06 1.26
CA ARG A 7 14.73 23.55 1.77
C ARG A 7 14.04 22.65 0.74
N LEU A 8 14.07 23.03 -0.53
CA LEU A 8 13.49 22.22 -1.61
C LEU A 8 14.23 20.90 -1.77
N SER A 9 15.56 20.93 -1.68
CA SER A 9 16.37 19.71 -1.77
C SER A 9 16.06 18.76 -0.61
N GLY A 10 15.97 19.31 0.61
CA GLY A 10 15.61 18.51 1.80
C GLY A 10 14.23 17.89 1.67
N ALA A 11 13.24 18.69 1.22
CA ALA A 11 11.89 18.18 1.02
C ALA A 11 11.85 17.10 -0.08
N PHE A 12 12.61 17.30 -1.15
CA PHE A 12 12.70 16.32 -2.23
C PHE A 12 13.30 15.00 -1.73
N LEU A 13 14.32 15.06 -0.88
CA LEU A 13 14.91 13.86 -0.30
C LEU A 13 13.91 13.12 0.59
N LEU A 14 13.10 13.85 1.36
CA LEU A 14 12.03 13.24 2.16
C LEU A 14 10.99 12.54 1.27
N ASN A 15 10.65 13.15 0.14
CA ASN A 15 9.73 12.54 -0.81
C ASN A 15 10.33 11.28 -1.44
N CYS A 16 11.63 11.29 -1.75
CA CYS A 16 12.31 10.11 -2.26
C CYS A 16 12.32 8.99 -1.23
N GLU A 17 12.53 9.32 0.05
CA GLU A 17 12.50 8.37 1.15
C GLU A 17 11.10 7.76 1.27
N LEU A 18 10.05 8.59 1.26
CA LEU A 18 8.68 8.13 1.31
C LEU A 18 8.36 7.21 0.14
N PHE A 19 8.77 7.59 -1.06
CA PHE A 19 8.57 6.79 -2.27
C PHE A 19 9.24 5.41 -2.15
N ALA A 20 10.50 5.39 -1.75
CA ALA A 20 11.26 4.15 -1.62
C ALA A 20 10.66 3.24 -0.56
N LEU A 21 10.34 3.78 0.61
CA LEU A 21 9.74 3.01 1.70
C LEU A 21 8.35 2.51 1.33
N THR A 22 7.56 3.32 0.64
CA THR A 22 6.23 2.92 0.16
C THR A 22 6.34 1.71 -0.77
N LEU A 23 7.25 1.76 -1.75
CA LEU A 23 7.45 0.64 -2.66
C LEU A 23 7.95 -0.60 -1.92
N LEU A 24 8.91 -0.41 -1.02
CA LEU A 24 9.50 -1.52 -0.27
C LEU A 24 8.45 -2.32 0.51
N PHE A 25 7.47 -1.64 1.11
CA PHE A 25 6.43 -2.28 1.89
C PHE A 25 5.20 -2.62 1.06
N ALA A 26 4.83 -1.76 0.11
CA ALA A 26 3.59 -1.94 -0.67
C ALA A 26 3.70 -3.09 -1.67
N LEU A 27 4.85 -3.30 -2.29
CA LEU A 27 5.00 -4.35 -3.28
C LEU A 27 4.80 -5.75 -2.67
N PRO A 28 5.52 -6.14 -1.60
CA PRO A 28 5.27 -7.44 -0.98
C PRO A 28 3.89 -7.54 -0.32
N LEU A 29 3.44 -6.47 0.33
CA LEU A 29 2.13 -6.47 0.97
C LEU A 29 1.01 -6.59 -0.07
N GLY A 30 1.15 -5.91 -1.22
CA GLY A 30 0.21 -6.03 -2.33
C GLY A 30 0.13 -7.45 -2.87
N LEU A 31 1.26 -8.13 -2.93
CA LEU A 31 1.29 -9.52 -3.38
C LEU A 31 0.51 -10.43 -2.41
N VAL A 32 0.71 -10.24 -1.10
CA VAL A 32 -0.04 -10.98 -0.07
C VAL A 32 -1.55 -10.71 -0.21
N VAL A 33 -1.93 -9.45 -0.39
CA VAL A 33 -3.33 -9.05 -0.56
C VAL A 33 -3.90 -9.67 -1.85
N ALA A 34 -3.13 -9.70 -2.93
CA ALA A 34 -3.55 -10.31 -4.18
C ALA A 34 -3.85 -11.81 -4.00
N PHE A 35 -2.98 -12.53 -3.31
CA PHE A 35 -3.22 -13.94 -3.04
C PHE A 35 -4.45 -14.14 -2.17
N GLY A 36 -4.69 -13.24 -1.19
CA GLY A 36 -5.91 -13.27 -0.39
C GLY A 36 -7.16 -13.08 -1.23
N SER A 37 -7.14 -12.13 -2.17
CA SER A 37 -8.29 -11.87 -3.04
C SER A 37 -8.56 -13.02 -4.02
N MET A 38 -7.53 -13.78 -4.38
CA MET A 38 -7.62 -14.93 -5.27
C MET A 38 -7.81 -16.25 -4.52
N SER A 39 -7.97 -16.20 -3.20
CA SER A 39 -8.13 -17.38 -2.35
C SER A 39 -9.35 -18.20 -2.75
N ARG A 40 -9.25 -19.51 -2.60
CA ARG A 40 -10.38 -20.44 -2.81
C ARG A 40 -11.44 -20.27 -1.73
N CYS A 41 -11.06 -19.77 -0.55
CA CYS A 41 -12.02 -19.48 0.52
C CYS A 41 -12.83 -18.23 0.12
N LYS A 42 -14.12 -18.42 -0.16
CA LYS A 42 -14.99 -17.34 -0.63
C LYS A 42 -15.13 -16.23 0.41
N VAL A 43 -15.16 -16.57 1.69
CA VAL A 43 -15.26 -15.59 2.78
C VAL A 43 -14.02 -14.71 2.81
N LEU A 44 -12.83 -15.32 2.77
CA LEU A 44 -11.56 -14.57 2.76
C LEU A 44 -11.44 -13.70 1.49
N SER A 45 -11.72 -14.29 0.34
CA SER A 45 -11.65 -13.58 -0.93
C SER A 45 -12.61 -12.40 -0.95
N GLY A 46 -13.85 -12.58 -0.50
CA GLY A 46 -14.84 -11.52 -0.43
C GLY A 46 -14.45 -10.41 0.53
N ALA A 47 -13.93 -10.79 1.72
CA ALA A 47 -13.48 -9.82 2.71
C ALA A 47 -12.30 -8.97 2.16
N VAL A 48 -11.32 -9.62 1.54
CA VAL A 48 -10.15 -8.93 0.97
C VAL A 48 -10.57 -8.02 -0.17
N LYS A 49 -11.43 -8.50 -1.07
CA LYS A 49 -11.91 -7.68 -2.19
C LYS A 49 -12.69 -6.46 -1.70
N THR A 50 -13.52 -6.62 -0.67
CA THR A 50 -14.26 -5.52 -0.06
C THR A 50 -13.31 -4.50 0.55
N PHE A 51 -12.31 -4.95 1.28
CA PHE A 51 -11.28 -4.07 1.88
C PHE A 51 -10.55 -3.28 0.80
N VAL A 52 -10.11 -3.95 -0.26
CA VAL A 52 -9.41 -3.31 -1.38
C VAL A 52 -10.32 -2.27 -2.05
N TRP A 53 -11.58 -2.62 -2.24
CA TRP A 53 -12.55 -1.70 -2.86
C TRP A 53 -12.74 -0.44 -2.01
N VAL A 54 -12.90 -0.60 -0.69
CA VAL A 54 -13.07 0.53 0.23
C VAL A 54 -11.83 1.42 0.21
N ILE A 55 -10.65 0.84 0.32
CA ILE A 55 -9.38 1.60 0.37
C ILE A 55 -9.16 2.35 -0.95
N ARG A 56 -9.40 1.71 -2.09
CA ARG A 56 -9.21 2.36 -3.40
C ARG A 56 -10.28 3.44 -3.67
N GLY A 57 -11.44 3.29 -3.07
CA GLY A 57 -12.53 4.25 -3.23
C GLY A 57 -12.45 5.47 -2.31
N THR A 58 -11.54 5.47 -1.32
CA THR A 58 -11.38 6.59 -0.40
C THR A 58 -10.17 7.43 -0.77
N PRO A 59 -10.23 8.78 -0.56
CA PRO A 59 -9.08 9.63 -0.82
C PRO A 59 -7.89 9.29 0.09
N LEU A 60 -6.71 9.26 -0.49
CA LEU A 60 -5.49 8.98 0.26
C LEU A 60 -5.28 9.98 1.41
N MET A 61 -5.60 11.25 1.20
CA MET A 61 -5.46 12.28 2.23
C MET A 61 -6.29 11.95 3.47
N LEU A 62 -7.53 11.49 3.29
CA LEU A 62 -8.37 11.06 4.40
C LEU A 62 -7.79 9.85 5.11
N GLN A 63 -7.22 8.91 4.37
CA GLN A 63 -6.57 7.74 4.94
C GLN A 63 -5.39 8.15 5.83
N ILE A 64 -4.57 9.08 5.37
CA ILE A 64 -3.44 9.59 6.14
C ILE A 64 -3.93 10.24 7.44
N ILE A 65 -4.96 11.07 7.36
CA ILE A 65 -5.53 11.75 8.52
C ILE A 65 -6.08 10.73 9.52
N VAL A 66 -6.83 9.75 9.06
CA VAL A 66 -7.42 8.72 9.92
C VAL A 66 -6.32 7.90 10.61
N ILE A 67 -5.31 7.48 9.87
CA ILE A 67 -4.23 6.66 10.42
C ILE A 67 -3.39 7.45 11.42
N TYR A 68 -3.09 8.69 11.11
CA TYR A 68 -2.25 9.53 11.98
C TYR A 68 -2.99 9.99 13.25
N LEU A 69 -4.21 10.48 13.09
CA LEU A 69 -4.97 11.08 14.18
C LEU A 69 -5.97 10.13 14.84
N GLY A 70 -6.37 9.06 14.13
CA GLY A 70 -7.42 8.15 14.60
C GLY A 70 -7.16 7.55 15.98
N PRO A 71 -5.97 6.97 16.23
CA PRO A 71 -5.69 6.37 17.53
C PRO A 71 -5.86 7.36 18.70
N GLY A 72 -5.41 8.60 18.53
CA GLY A 72 -5.56 9.64 19.55
C GLY A 72 -7.02 10.03 19.78
N LEU A 73 -7.79 10.12 18.70
CA LEU A 73 -9.21 10.46 18.78
C LEU A 73 -10.04 9.37 19.45
N LEU A 74 -9.62 8.12 19.33
CA LEU A 74 -10.29 6.99 19.96
C LEU A 74 -9.90 6.82 21.44
N GLY A 75 -9.09 7.73 21.98
CA GLY A 75 -8.64 7.65 23.37
C GLY A 75 -7.50 6.68 23.60
N MET A 76 -6.94 6.12 22.55
CA MET A 76 -5.79 5.25 22.63
C MET A 76 -4.51 6.09 22.74
N SER A 77 -3.46 5.52 23.36
CA SER A 77 -2.16 6.18 23.34
C SER A 77 -1.68 6.29 21.90
N ASN A 78 -1.09 7.45 21.57
CA ASN A 78 -0.62 7.68 20.21
C ASN A 78 0.55 6.73 19.90
N PRO A 79 0.42 5.79 18.95
CA PRO A 79 1.48 4.83 18.61
C PRO A 79 2.64 5.47 17.85
N TRP A 80 2.44 6.68 17.31
CA TRP A 80 3.44 7.31 16.47
C TRP A 80 4.45 8.08 17.30
N PRO A 81 5.76 7.96 16.97
CA PRO A 81 6.76 8.81 17.63
C PRO A 81 6.45 10.28 17.43
N SER A 82 6.86 11.12 18.39
CA SER A 82 6.69 12.55 18.27
C SER A 82 7.61 13.12 17.19
N GLY A 83 7.20 14.23 16.58
CA GLY A 83 8.00 14.96 15.62
C GLY A 83 7.83 14.48 14.19
N SER A 84 8.75 14.91 13.32
CA SER A 84 8.70 14.60 11.89
C SER A 84 8.88 13.11 11.58
N GLY A 85 9.63 12.41 12.42
CA GLY A 85 9.80 10.96 12.27
C GLY A 85 8.49 10.20 12.42
N GLY A 86 7.66 10.61 13.41
CA GLY A 86 6.35 9.99 13.60
C GLY A 86 5.42 10.24 12.43
N ARG A 87 5.46 11.45 11.89
CA ARG A 87 4.67 11.77 10.69
C ARG A 87 5.10 10.95 9.48
N MET A 88 6.41 10.74 9.32
CA MET A 88 6.94 9.91 8.23
C MET A 88 6.47 8.47 8.37
N VAL A 89 6.53 7.90 9.58
CA VAL A 89 6.07 6.52 9.83
C VAL A 89 4.59 6.39 9.51
N ALA A 90 3.76 7.31 10.00
CA ALA A 90 2.32 7.28 9.73
C ALA A 90 2.03 7.41 8.22
N ALA A 91 2.75 8.30 7.53
CA ALA A 91 2.61 8.47 6.10
C ALA A 91 2.99 7.19 5.35
N VAL A 92 4.12 6.57 5.71
CA VAL A 92 4.55 5.31 5.09
C VAL A 92 3.49 4.22 5.28
N VAL A 93 2.93 4.09 6.48
CA VAL A 93 1.86 3.11 6.76
C VAL A 93 0.66 3.37 5.87
N ALA A 94 0.20 4.62 5.81
CA ALA A 94 -0.96 4.98 4.98
C ALA A 94 -0.72 4.72 3.49
N PHE A 95 0.43 5.19 2.99
CA PHE A 95 0.80 4.99 1.59
C PHE A 95 0.98 3.51 1.27
N ALA A 96 1.62 2.76 2.17
CA ALA A 96 1.85 1.33 1.96
C ALA A 96 0.53 0.57 1.85
N ILE A 97 -0.42 0.83 2.75
CA ILE A 97 -1.74 0.19 2.71
C ILE A 97 -2.48 0.56 1.43
N ASN A 98 -2.51 1.84 1.09
CA ASN A 98 -3.22 2.33 -0.09
C ASN A 98 -2.65 1.72 -1.37
N TYR A 99 -1.34 1.82 -1.55
CA TYR A 99 -0.69 1.32 -2.76
C TYR A 99 -0.60 -0.21 -2.80
N ALA A 100 -0.57 -0.88 -1.63
CA ALA A 100 -0.69 -2.33 -1.58
C ALA A 100 -2.01 -2.78 -2.21
N CYS A 101 -3.10 -2.07 -1.93
CA CYS A 101 -4.40 -2.38 -2.55
C CYS A 101 -4.37 -2.17 -4.06
N TYR A 102 -3.74 -1.09 -4.54
CA TYR A 102 -3.58 -0.87 -5.98
C TYR A 102 -2.69 -1.93 -6.62
N PHE A 103 -1.57 -2.24 -6.00
CA PHE A 103 -0.67 -3.27 -6.52
C PHE A 103 -1.32 -4.65 -6.50
N SER A 104 -2.16 -4.95 -5.50
CA SER A 104 -2.88 -6.23 -5.46
C SER A 104 -3.77 -6.41 -6.69
N GLU A 105 -4.42 -5.33 -7.12
CA GLU A 105 -5.25 -5.38 -8.34
C GLU A 105 -4.40 -5.53 -9.59
N ILE A 106 -3.23 -4.88 -9.63
CA ILE A 106 -2.29 -5.02 -10.75
C ILE A 106 -1.78 -6.47 -10.83
N TYR A 107 -1.38 -7.05 -9.69
CA TYR A 107 -0.90 -8.42 -9.64
C TYR A 107 -1.99 -9.40 -10.06
N ARG A 108 -3.19 -9.25 -9.49
CA ARG A 108 -4.33 -10.10 -9.81
C ARG A 108 -4.67 -10.04 -11.30
N GLY A 109 -4.73 -8.83 -11.85
CA GLY A 109 -5.02 -8.62 -13.26
C GLY A 109 -3.96 -9.25 -14.15
N GLY A 110 -2.68 -9.09 -13.79
CA GLY A 110 -1.58 -9.69 -14.53
C GLY A 110 -1.60 -11.22 -14.51
N ILE A 111 -1.87 -11.80 -13.35
CA ILE A 111 -1.94 -13.26 -13.21
C ILE A 111 -3.13 -13.81 -13.96
N GLU A 112 -4.29 -13.20 -13.84
CA GLU A 112 -5.52 -13.65 -14.51
C GLU A 112 -5.49 -13.43 -16.02
N ALA A 113 -4.68 -12.47 -16.50
CA ALA A 113 -4.57 -12.17 -17.92
C ALA A 113 -3.75 -13.21 -18.69
N VAL A 114 -2.95 -14.03 -17.99
CA VAL A 114 -2.15 -15.07 -18.66
C VAL A 114 -3.10 -16.17 -19.14
N PRO A 115 -3.12 -16.48 -20.45
CA PRO A 115 -3.97 -17.54 -20.97
C PRO A 115 -3.60 -18.90 -20.37
N LYS A 116 -4.62 -19.74 -20.14
CA LYS A 116 -4.41 -21.10 -19.64
C LYS A 116 -3.48 -21.92 -20.53
N GLY A 117 -3.46 -21.62 -21.82
CA GLY A 117 -2.55 -22.28 -22.77
C GLY A 117 -1.08 -22.16 -22.40
N GLN A 118 -0.68 -21.07 -21.75
CA GLN A 118 0.71 -20.90 -21.30
C GLN A 118 1.05 -21.91 -20.20
N THR A 119 0.14 -22.12 -19.24
CA THR A 119 0.32 -23.12 -18.19
C THR A 119 0.33 -24.53 -18.79
N GLU A 120 -0.57 -24.80 -19.71
CA GLU A 120 -0.65 -26.10 -20.39
C GLU A 120 0.63 -26.37 -21.20
N ALA A 121 1.14 -25.35 -21.90
CA ALA A 121 2.40 -25.46 -22.63
C ALA A 121 3.57 -25.78 -21.71
N GLY A 122 3.61 -25.12 -20.54
CA GLY A 122 4.64 -25.38 -19.53
C GLY A 122 4.57 -26.81 -19.01
N GLN A 123 3.36 -27.31 -18.79
CA GLN A 123 3.15 -28.70 -18.32
C GLN A 123 3.62 -29.72 -19.36
N VAL A 124 3.44 -29.43 -20.64
CA VAL A 124 3.89 -30.31 -21.73
C VAL A 124 5.42 -30.40 -21.77
N LEU A 125 6.09 -29.30 -21.47
CA LEU A 125 7.55 -29.27 -21.44
C LEU A 125 8.15 -29.88 -20.17
N GLY A 126 7.31 -30.11 -19.17
CA GLY A 126 7.77 -30.62 -17.90
C GLY A 126 8.08 -29.51 -16.93
#